data_c52f9ef6d3739bc70158bc5ea351674f
#
_entry.id   c52f9ef6d3739bc70158bc5ea351674f
#
_cell.length_a   1.000
_cell.length_b   1.000
_cell.length_c   1.000
_cell.angle_alpha   90.00
_cell.angle_beta   90.00
_cell.angle_gamma   90.00
#
_symmetry.space_group_name_H-M   'P 1'
#
loop_
_entity.id
_entity.type
_entity.pdbx_description
1 polymer ?
#
loop_
_entity_poly.entity_id
_entity_poly.type
_entity_poly.pdbx_seq_one_letter_code
_entity_poly.pdbx_strand_id
1 'polypeptide(L)'
;MSGTGDDTRSPAGGREDGARDADTRIFVDARWTRTDFPDGISRYTAGLVEALHRIHPVTVLVHDPAQLGLLPAEVPHELINSPFSPRELWLSRTLHGLGAEVVFSPMQVIGGFRRRYAQVLTLHDLIYYRYPKPPEFLPLPVRVVWWLFHQAWWPQRVLLNRADLVVTVSETTRGLIERHRLTRRPVTVVPNAPTASSAAGAASSGGAERTGEQDGQGEQGGSPSALLYMGSFMPYKNVTTLISAMDGLPGYRLHLLSRIDPDRLRSLREVVPDGADVVFWNGVSEEDYRRLLRNAAALVTASRDEGFGLPLIEAMNAETPVVCSDIPIFREVTGGHAQFFDPDSVSGFIAAVRCFEDPETRAGTVESARAHAAGFTWEESARKLHDSIRRLVS
;
A
#
# COMPACT_ATOMS: atom_id res chain seq x y z
N MET A 1 48.02 -44.24 35.16
CA MET A 1 47.51 -44.79 33.92
C MET A 1 46.06 -44.32 33.82
N SER A 2 45.76 -43.09 33.41
CA SER A 2 45.78 -42.51 32.09
C SER A 2 44.73 -43.14 31.17
N GLY A 3 43.73 -42.38 30.87
CA GLY A 3 42.71 -42.69 29.88
C GLY A 3 41.81 -41.45 29.67
N THR A 4 42.33 -40.46 28.94
CA THR A 4 41.62 -39.29 28.44
C THR A 4 40.78 -39.71 27.23
N GLY A 5 39.47 -39.68 27.33
CA GLY A 5 38.53 -39.79 26.23
C GLY A 5 38.22 -38.41 25.68
N ASP A 6 38.71 -38.16 24.49
CA ASP A 6 38.41 -36.96 23.67
C ASP A 6 37.01 -37.15 23.04
N ASP A 7 36.03 -36.33 23.43
CA ASP A 7 34.66 -36.33 22.94
C ASP A 7 34.46 -35.10 22.02
N THR A 8 35.03 -35.19 20.81
CA THR A 8 34.79 -34.21 19.74
C THR A 8 33.44 -34.48 19.07
N ARG A 9 32.34 -33.99 19.63
CA ARG A 9 31.07 -33.86 18.90
C ARG A 9 31.10 -32.59 18.05
N SER A 10 31.27 -32.85 16.74
CA SER A 10 31.09 -31.86 15.67
C SER A 10 29.61 -31.44 15.60
N PRO A 11 29.27 -30.17 15.42
CA PRO A 11 27.87 -29.74 15.22
C PRO A 11 27.47 -29.98 13.76
N ALA A 12 26.76 -31.08 13.50
CA ALA A 12 26.25 -31.44 12.17
C ALA A 12 24.84 -30.89 11.90
N GLY A 13 24.49 -29.71 12.44
CA GLY A 13 23.15 -29.13 12.31
C GLY A 13 22.98 -28.08 11.17
N GLY A 14 24.07 -27.55 10.62
CA GLY A 14 23.99 -26.37 9.75
C GLY A 14 23.84 -26.64 8.24
N ARG A 15 23.92 -27.86 7.78
CA ARG A 15 23.84 -28.18 6.32
C ARG A 15 22.50 -28.71 5.85
N GLU A 16 21.69 -29.30 6.72
CA GLU A 16 20.35 -29.80 6.35
C GLU A 16 19.28 -28.69 6.29
N ASP A 17 19.39 -27.64 7.10
CA ASP A 17 18.46 -26.49 7.08
C ASP A 17 18.59 -25.66 5.81
N GLY A 18 19.81 -25.46 5.30
CA GLY A 18 20.04 -24.70 4.06
C GLY A 18 19.58 -25.42 2.79
N ALA A 19 19.55 -26.74 2.79
CA ALA A 19 19.11 -27.53 1.62
C ALA A 19 17.58 -27.58 1.51
N ARG A 20 16.85 -27.63 2.62
CA ARG A 20 15.36 -27.59 2.65
C ARG A 20 14.82 -26.23 2.26
N ASP A 21 15.52 -25.15 2.60
CA ASP A 21 15.12 -23.78 2.28
C ASP A 21 15.12 -23.50 0.77
N ALA A 22 16.14 -23.96 0.06
CA ALA A 22 16.26 -23.77 -1.39
C ALA A 22 15.19 -24.54 -2.21
N ASP A 23 14.51 -25.52 -1.61
CA ASP A 23 13.59 -26.44 -2.30
C ASP A 23 12.11 -26.15 -1.98
N THR A 24 11.81 -25.24 -1.04
CA THR A 24 10.42 -24.90 -0.66
C THR A 24 9.68 -24.21 -1.79
N ARG A 25 8.59 -24.80 -2.26
CA ARG A 25 7.77 -24.22 -3.36
C ARG A 25 6.77 -23.21 -2.84
N ILE A 26 7.08 -21.93 -3.06
CA ILE A 26 6.27 -20.78 -2.66
C ILE A 26 5.44 -20.28 -3.85
N PHE A 27 4.13 -20.24 -3.68
CA PHE A 27 3.21 -19.64 -4.63
C PHE A 27 2.66 -18.31 -4.10
N VAL A 28 2.62 -17.29 -4.96
CA VAL A 28 2.10 -15.96 -4.63
C VAL A 28 0.81 -15.70 -5.39
N ASP A 29 -0.27 -15.40 -4.70
CA ASP A 29 -1.57 -15.12 -5.31
C ASP A 29 -1.63 -13.70 -5.89
N ALA A 30 -1.25 -13.54 -7.16
CA ALA A 30 -1.30 -12.27 -7.89
C ALA A 30 -2.64 -12.02 -8.60
N ARG A 31 -3.67 -12.85 -8.40
CA ARG A 31 -4.98 -12.74 -9.05
C ARG A 31 -5.77 -11.49 -8.67
N TRP A 32 -5.36 -10.79 -7.61
CA TRP A 32 -5.95 -9.52 -7.17
C TRP A 32 -5.31 -8.28 -7.82
N THR A 33 -4.27 -8.48 -8.63
CA THR A 33 -3.61 -7.40 -9.37
C THR A 33 -4.53 -6.86 -10.44
N ARG A 34 -4.81 -5.55 -10.40
CA ARG A 34 -5.67 -4.86 -11.35
C ARG A 34 -4.89 -4.42 -12.57
N THR A 35 -5.42 -4.72 -13.74
CA THR A 35 -4.79 -4.42 -15.05
C THR A 35 -5.18 -3.06 -15.61
N ASP A 36 -6.37 -2.58 -15.25
CA ASP A 36 -6.94 -1.30 -15.71
C ASP A 36 -6.34 -0.09 -14.96
N PHE A 37 -6.04 -0.28 -13.69
CA PHE A 37 -5.47 0.75 -12.83
C PHE A 37 -4.78 0.11 -11.61
N PRO A 38 -3.43 0.11 -11.53
CA PRO A 38 -2.71 -0.43 -10.39
C PRO A 38 -3.04 0.34 -9.10
N ASP A 39 -3.71 -0.34 -8.19
CA ASP A 39 -3.99 0.16 -6.85
C ASP A 39 -2.87 -0.20 -5.85
N GLY A 40 -3.04 0.13 -4.58
CA GLY A 40 -2.06 -0.17 -3.53
C GLY A 40 -1.76 -1.67 -3.39
N ILE A 41 -2.77 -2.53 -3.58
CA ILE A 41 -2.60 -4.00 -3.50
C ILE A 41 -1.81 -4.50 -4.71
N SER A 42 -2.09 -3.98 -5.90
CA SER A 42 -1.35 -4.31 -7.12
C SER A 42 0.13 -3.93 -7.01
N ARG A 43 0.42 -2.72 -6.50
CA ARG A 43 1.79 -2.24 -6.26
C ARG A 43 2.50 -3.08 -5.18
N TYR A 44 1.82 -3.40 -4.09
CA TYR A 44 2.33 -4.28 -3.04
C TYR A 44 2.69 -5.66 -3.58
N THR A 45 1.79 -6.26 -4.37
CA THR A 45 2.00 -7.58 -4.96
C THR A 45 3.20 -7.58 -5.90
N ALA A 46 3.26 -6.63 -6.83
CA ALA A 46 4.32 -6.56 -7.84
C ALA A 46 5.70 -6.34 -7.19
N GLY A 47 5.82 -5.34 -6.31
CA GLY A 47 7.09 -5.03 -5.65
C GLY A 47 7.58 -6.16 -4.75
N LEU A 48 6.66 -6.80 -4.02
CA LEU A 48 7.02 -7.91 -3.14
C LEU A 48 7.40 -9.17 -3.93
N VAL A 49 6.69 -9.49 -5.03
CA VAL A 49 7.02 -10.61 -5.93
C VAL A 49 8.42 -10.42 -6.52
N GLU A 50 8.72 -9.22 -7.03
CA GLU A 50 10.03 -8.91 -7.62
C GLU A 50 11.16 -9.12 -6.60
N ALA A 51 11.03 -8.54 -5.42
CA ALA A 51 12.07 -8.64 -4.39
C ALA A 51 12.17 -10.05 -3.78
N LEU A 52 11.04 -10.73 -3.58
CA LEU A 52 11.02 -12.09 -3.05
C LEU A 52 11.64 -13.08 -4.03
N HIS A 53 11.35 -12.95 -5.34
CA HIS A 53 11.92 -13.83 -6.37
C HIS A 53 13.45 -13.73 -6.45
N ARG A 54 14.04 -12.60 -6.12
CA ARG A 54 15.51 -12.43 -6.02
C ARG A 54 16.13 -13.17 -4.82
N ILE A 55 15.36 -13.38 -3.77
CA ILE A 55 15.80 -14.06 -2.54
C ILE A 55 15.55 -15.56 -2.63
N HIS A 56 14.35 -15.92 -3.12
CA HIS A 56 13.88 -17.29 -3.22
C HIS A 56 12.95 -17.43 -4.43
N PRO A 57 13.13 -18.47 -5.28
CA PRO A 57 12.24 -18.65 -6.43
C PRO A 57 10.78 -18.79 -6.02
N VAL A 58 9.90 -18.01 -6.63
CA VAL A 58 8.46 -18.07 -6.40
C VAL A 58 7.72 -18.29 -7.72
N THR A 59 6.51 -18.86 -7.65
CA THR A 59 5.58 -18.97 -8.78
C THR A 59 4.37 -18.11 -8.51
N VAL A 60 3.97 -17.24 -9.45
CA VAL A 60 2.79 -16.40 -9.30
C VAL A 60 1.55 -17.06 -9.86
N LEU A 61 0.43 -16.89 -9.16
CA LEU A 61 -0.89 -17.33 -9.60
C LEU A 61 -1.61 -16.16 -10.24
N VAL A 62 -2.04 -16.30 -11.48
CA VAL A 62 -2.82 -15.29 -12.21
C VAL A 62 -4.10 -15.91 -12.77
N HIS A 63 -5.11 -15.12 -13.04
CA HIS A 63 -6.35 -15.58 -13.68
C HIS A 63 -6.60 -14.92 -15.03
N ASP A 64 -5.87 -13.85 -15.32
CA ASP A 64 -5.89 -13.11 -16.58
C ASP A 64 -4.44 -12.89 -17.04
N PRO A 65 -4.06 -13.28 -18.27
CA PRO A 65 -2.73 -13.04 -18.82
C PRO A 65 -2.30 -11.56 -18.80
N ALA A 66 -3.24 -10.61 -18.84
CA ALA A 66 -2.95 -9.19 -18.75
C ALA A 66 -2.29 -8.80 -17.41
N GLN A 67 -2.49 -9.58 -16.35
CA GLN A 67 -1.85 -9.36 -15.05
C GLN A 67 -0.33 -9.54 -15.10
N LEU A 68 0.18 -10.33 -16.05
CA LEU A 68 1.62 -10.55 -16.23
C LEU A 68 2.36 -9.27 -16.65
N GLY A 69 1.69 -8.32 -17.30
CA GLY A 69 2.28 -7.03 -17.67
C GLY A 69 2.66 -6.14 -16.48
N LEU A 70 2.20 -6.48 -15.28
CA LEU A 70 2.50 -5.76 -14.02
C LEU A 70 3.47 -6.52 -13.11
N LEU A 71 3.90 -7.71 -13.53
CA LEU A 71 4.79 -8.59 -12.78
C LEU A 71 6.12 -8.73 -13.55
N PRO A 72 7.23 -9.07 -12.87
CA PRO A 72 8.50 -9.32 -13.54
C PRO A 72 8.38 -10.49 -14.54
N ALA A 73 8.89 -10.29 -15.74
CA ALA A 73 8.72 -11.25 -16.84
C ALA A 73 9.42 -12.60 -16.60
N GLU A 74 10.45 -12.62 -15.76
CA GLU A 74 11.25 -13.81 -15.41
C GLU A 74 10.57 -14.72 -14.37
N VAL A 75 9.53 -14.23 -13.68
CA VAL A 75 8.87 -15.00 -12.62
C VAL A 75 7.93 -16.05 -13.21
N PRO A 76 8.11 -17.34 -12.88
CA PRO A 76 7.21 -18.41 -13.29
C PRO A 76 5.77 -18.14 -12.89
N HIS A 77 4.82 -18.50 -13.72
CA HIS A 77 3.39 -18.27 -13.44
C HIS A 77 2.52 -19.47 -13.78
N GLU A 78 1.38 -19.56 -13.10
CA GLU A 78 0.32 -20.51 -13.35
C GLU A 78 -1.01 -19.78 -13.58
N LEU A 79 -1.67 -20.13 -14.67
CA LEU A 79 -3.00 -19.59 -15.00
C LEU A 79 -4.08 -20.45 -14.32
N ILE A 80 -4.79 -19.87 -13.37
CA ILE A 80 -5.81 -20.57 -12.58
C ILE A 80 -7.14 -19.81 -12.62
N ASN A 81 -8.15 -20.27 -11.85
CA ASN A 81 -9.45 -19.62 -11.81
C ASN A 81 -9.42 -18.21 -11.18
N SER A 82 -10.35 -17.35 -11.60
CA SER A 82 -10.63 -16.08 -10.93
C SER A 82 -11.02 -16.30 -9.45
N PRO A 83 -10.61 -15.40 -8.53
CA PRO A 83 -11.02 -15.45 -7.12
C PRO A 83 -12.54 -15.43 -6.89
N PHE A 84 -13.31 -14.92 -7.85
CA PHE A 84 -14.79 -14.88 -7.80
C PHE A 84 -15.46 -16.12 -8.42
N SER A 85 -14.67 -17.06 -8.93
CA SER A 85 -15.21 -18.29 -9.52
C SER A 85 -15.64 -19.30 -8.46
N PRO A 86 -16.74 -20.04 -8.65
CA PRO A 86 -17.10 -21.19 -7.81
C PRO A 86 -15.98 -22.24 -7.70
N ARG A 87 -15.06 -22.30 -8.66
CA ARG A 87 -13.88 -23.19 -8.66
C ARG A 87 -12.92 -22.88 -7.50
N GLU A 88 -13.04 -21.72 -6.88
CA GLU A 88 -12.25 -21.34 -5.70
C GLU A 88 -12.39 -22.37 -4.55
N LEU A 89 -13.52 -23.06 -4.46
CA LEU A 89 -13.73 -24.15 -3.48
C LEU A 89 -12.77 -25.33 -3.69
N TRP A 90 -12.27 -25.54 -4.90
CA TRP A 90 -11.35 -26.64 -5.26
C TRP A 90 -9.91 -26.16 -5.51
N LEU A 91 -9.62 -24.87 -5.33
CA LEU A 91 -8.30 -24.28 -5.54
C LEU A 91 -7.20 -25.06 -4.81
N SER A 92 -7.46 -25.48 -3.58
CA SER A 92 -6.49 -26.24 -2.78
C SER A 92 -6.05 -27.56 -3.42
N ARG A 93 -6.92 -28.23 -4.22
CA ARG A 93 -6.55 -29.43 -4.99
C ARG A 93 -5.64 -29.08 -6.16
N THR A 94 -5.94 -27.98 -6.86
CA THR A 94 -5.09 -27.47 -7.96
C THR A 94 -3.70 -27.16 -7.44
N LEU A 95 -3.60 -26.38 -6.36
CA LEU A 95 -2.32 -26.00 -5.75
C LEU A 95 -1.54 -27.20 -5.20
N HIS A 96 -2.24 -28.18 -4.64
CA HIS A 96 -1.61 -29.43 -4.23
C HIS A 96 -1.04 -30.22 -5.45
N GLY A 97 -1.79 -30.26 -6.57
CA GLY A 97 -1.33 -30.87 -7.81
C GLY A 97 -0.09 -30.20 -8.40
N LEU A 98 0.02 -28.88 -8.23
CA LEU A 98 1.20 -28.08 -8.59
C LEU A 98 2.35 -28.24 -7.59
N GLY A 99 2.11 -28.92 -6.46
CA GLY A 99 3.09 -29.16 -5.42
C GLY A 99 3.38 -27.94 -4.54
N ALA A 100 2.41 -27.08 -4.31
CA ALA A 100 2.56 -25.95 -3.41
C ALA A 100 2.82 -26.41 -1.97
N GLU A 101 3.84 -25.86 -1.34
CA GLU A 101 4.16 -26.05 0.08
C GLU A 101 3.79 -24.84 0.89
N VAL A 102 3.92 -23.65 0.30
CA VAL A 102 3.48 -22.37 0.87
C VAL A 102 2.69 -21.60 -0.16
N VAL A 103 1.57 -21.02 0.26
CA VAL A 103 0.78 -20.09 -0.56
C VAL A 103 0.63 -18.77 0.19
N PHE A 104 1.22 -17.73 -0.36
CA PHE A 104 1.09 -16.37 0.13
C PHE A 104 0.04 -15.62 -0.69
N SER A 105 -0.95 -15.06 0.00
CA SER A 105 -1.93 -14.15 -0.61
C SER A 105 -1.72 -12.73 -0.08
N PRO A 106 -1.52 -11.73 -0.96
CA PRO A 106 -1.51 -10.32 -0.59
C PRO A 106 -2.90 -9.82 -0.18
N MET A 107 -3.85 -10.72 -0.03
CA MET A 107 -5.20 -10.47 0.45
C MET A 107 -5.54 -11.40 1.62
N GLN A 108 -6.59 -11.04 2.35
CA GLN A 108 -7.10 -11.84 3.47
C GLN A 108 -7.99 -13.03 3.04
N VAL A 109 -8.16 -13.24 1.75
CA VAL A 109 -9.06 -14.26 1.19
C VAL A 109 -8.38 -15.03 0.07
N ILE A 110 -8.35 -16.35 0.23
CA ILE A 110 -7.98 -17.32 -0.81
C ILE A 110 -8.65 -18.66 -0.49
N GLY A 111 -9.01 -19.44 -1.50
CA GLY A 111 -9.57 -20.78 -1.33
C GLY A 111 -8.57 -21.71 -0.63
N GLY A 112 -8.98 -22.31 0.49
CA GLY A 112 -8.09 -23.16 1.29
C GLY A 112 -8.79 -24.35 1.93
N PHE A 113 -9.93 -24.79 1.40
CA PHE A 113 -10.65 -25.94 1.96
C PHE A 113 -9.84 -27.23 1.79
N ARG A 114 -9.55 -27.94 2.90
CA ARG A 114 -8.74 -29.16 2.95
C ARG A 114 -7.33 -28.99 2.34
N ARG A 115 -6.72 -27.81 2.47
CA ARG A 115 -5.36 -27.55 2.01
C ARG A 115 -4.34 -28.41 2.77
N ARG A 116 -3.19 -28.66 2.11
CA ARG A 116 -2.04 -29.38 2.68
C ARG A 116 -0.75 -28.55 2.65
N TYR A 117 -0.86 -27.27 2.28
CA TYR A 117 0.21 -26.29 2.25
C TYR A 117 0.04 -25.27 3.38
N ALA A 118 1.12 -24.63 3.77
CA ALA A 118 1.08 -23.49 4.68
C ALA A 118 0.45 -22.28 3.98
N GLN A 119 -0.50 -21.63 4.62
CA GLN A 119 -1.23 -20.48 4.07
C GLN A 119 -0.86 -19.21 4.80
N VAL A 120 -0.39 -18.22 4.05
CA VAL A 120 -0.03 -16.88 4.54
C VAL A 120 -1.01 -15.87 3.95
N LEU A 121 -1.73 -15.13 4.80
CA LEU A 121 -2.73 -14.15 4.38
C LEU A 121 -2.35 -12.76 4.83
N THR A 122 -2.63 -11.75 4.01
CA THR A 122 -2.36 -10.35 4.32
C THR A 122 -3.63 -9.60 4.70
N LEU A 123 -3.58 -8.88 5.82
CA LEU A 123 -4.59 -7.89 6.22
C LEU A 123 -3.96 -6.50 6.14
N HIS A 124 -4.37 -5.71 5.15
CA HIS A 124 -3.80 -4.37 4.92
C HIS A 124 -4.29 -3.35 5.95
N ASP A 125 -5.58 -3.35 6.25
CA ASP A 125 -6.20 -2.40 7.17
C ASP A 125 -7.53 -2.93 7.74
N LEU A 126 -8.12 -2.14 8.62
CA LEU A 126 -9.42 -2.37 9.22
C LEU A 126 -10.35 -1.16 9.05
N ILE A 127 -10.10 -0.33 8.03
CA ILE A 127 -10.82 0.92 7.76
C ILE A 127 -12.32 0.69 7.68
N TYR A 128 -12.72 -0.37 7.00
CA TYR A 128 -14.13 -0.67 6.78
C TYR A 128 -14.91 -1.09 8.05
N TYR A 129 -14.23 -1.41 9.13
CA TYR A 129 -14.88 -1.58 10.43
C TYR A 129 -15.21 -0.26 11.11
N ARG A 130 -14.51 0.83 10.76
CA ARG A 130 -14.79 2.19 11.24
C ARG A 130 -15.70 2.95 10.29
N TYR A 131 -15.55 2.70 8.98
CA TYR A 131 -16.30 3.34 7.89
C TYR A 131 -17.03 2.29 7.06
N PRO A 132 -18.11 1.65 7.58
CA PRO A 132 -18.74 0.48 6.99
C PRO A 132 -19.63 0.82 5.78
N LYS A 133 -19.15 1.69 4.89
CA LYS A 133 -19.82 2.02 3.64
C LYS A 133 -19.28 1.10 2.55
N PRO A 134 -20.11 0.17 2.01
CA PRO A 134 -19.66 -0.75 0.96
C PRO A 134 -19.28 0.02 -0.30
N PRO A 135 -18.26 -0.43 -1.05
CA PRO A 135 -17.91 0.15 -2.35
C PRO A 135 -19.11 0.15 -3.32
N GLU A 136 -19.32 1.26 -4.01
CA GLU A 136 -20.51 1.47 -4.86
C GLU A 136 -20.49 0.61 -6.13
N PHE A 137 -19.32 0.19 -6.59
CA PHE A 137 -19.16 -0.67 -7.76
C PHE A 137 -19.59 -2.13 -7.51
N LEU A 138 -19.85 -2.54 -6.26
CA LEU A 138 -20.29 -3.89 -5.93
C LEU A 138 -21.80 -4.04 -6.19
N PRO A 139 -22.27 -5.22 -6.70
CA PRO A 139 -23.69 -5.53 -6.83
C PRO A 139 -24.41 -5.47 -5.48
N LEU A 140 -25.69 -5.05 -5.46
CA LEU A 140 -26.46 -4.87 -4.23
C LEU A 140 -26.42 -6.06 -3.26
N PRO A 141 -26.58 -7.33 -3.67
CA PRO A 141 -26.50 -8.47 -2.74
C PRO A 141 -25.12 -8.60 -2.10
N VAL A 142 -24.05 -8.31 -2.87
CA VAL A 142 -22.67 -8.35 -2.38
C VAL A 142 -22.44 -7.21 -1.37
N ARG A 143 -23.00 -6.01 -1.63
CA ARG A 143 -22.92 -4.88 -0.70
C ARG A 143 -23.58 -5.18 0.63
N VAL A 144 -24.71 -5.87 0.64
CA VAL A 144 -25.39 -6.28 1.88
C VAL A 144 -24.55 -7.29 2.67
N VAL A 145 -24.04 -8.33 2.01
CA VAL A 145 -23.14 -9.32 2.65
C VAL A 145 -21.88 -8.66 3.18
N TRP A 146 -21.29 -7.76 2.39
CA TRP A 146 -20.11 -7.00 2.76
C TRP A 146 -20.37 -6.11 4.00
N TRP A 147 -21.51 -5.41 4.01
CA TRP A 147 -21.90 -4.58 5.17
C TRP A 147 -22.12 -5.45 6.42
N LEU A 148 -22.84 -6.57 6.30
CA LEU A 148 -23.02 -7.51 7.40
C LEU A 148 -21.68 -8.06 7.93
N PHE A 149 -20.75 -8.38 7.03
CA PHE A 149 -19.41 -8.85 7.40
C PHE A 149 -18.70 -7.86 8.32
N HIS A 150 -18.80 -6.55 8.04
CA HIS A 150 -18.08 -5.51 8.78
C HIS A 150 -18.85 -4.99 10.01
N GLN A 151 -20.04 -5.55 10.34
CA GLN A 151 -20.74 -5.21 11.58
C GLN A 151 -20.19 -5.98 12.80
N ALA A 152 -19.38 -7.01 12.61
CA ALA A 152 -18.87 -7.83 13.68
C ALA A 152 -17.46 -8.36 13.40
N TRP A 153 -16.66 -8.52 14.44
CA TRP A 153 -15.28 -9.01 14.32
C TRP A 153 -15.18 -10.53 14.10
N TRP A 154 -16.24 -11.30 14.33
CA TRP A 154 -16.15 -12.76 14.25
C TRP A 154 -15.90 -13.29 12.83
N PRO A 155 -16.42 -12.69 11.74
CA PRO A 155 -16.11 -13.19 10.41
C PRO A 155 -14.62 -13.01 10.07
N GLN A 156 -14.04 -11.86 10.47
CA GLN A 156 -12.62 -11.59 10.31
C GLN A 156 -11.76 -12.57 11.10
N ARG A 157 -12.18 -12.89 12.34
CA ARG A 157 -11.51 -13.91 13.16
C ARG A 157 -11.52 -15.28 12.49
N VAL A 158 -12.63 -15.67 11.88
CA VAL A 158 -12.73 -16.95 11.16
C VAL A 158 -11.77 -16.95 9.98
N LEU A 159 -11.71 -15.87 9.20
CA LEU A 159 -10.81 -15.78 8.06
C LEU A 159 -9.34 -15.85 8.47
N LEU A 160 -8.92 -14.99 9.38
CA LEU A 160 -7.50 -14.91 9.76
C LEU A 160 -7.01 -16.16 10.50
N ASN A 161 -7.88 -16.87 11.26
CA ASN A 161 -7.49 -18.11 11.91
C ASN A 161 -7.41 -19.31 10.97
N ARG A 162 -7.84 -19.17 9.70
CA ARG A 162 -7.58 -20.18 8.66
C ARG A 162 -6.15 -20.12 8.15
N ALA A 163 -5.48 -18.98 8.26
CA ALA A 163 -4.06 -18.87 7.92
C ALA A 163 -3.18 -19.63 8.92
N ASP A 164 -1.96 -19.92 8.54
CA ASP A 164 -0.89 -20.37 9.45
C ASP A 164 -0.03 -19.19 9.90
N LEU A 165 0.07 -18.15 9.05
CA LEU A 165 0.70 -16.88 9.33
C LEU A 165 -0.17 -15.74 8.78
N VAL A 166 -0.31 -14.67 9.54
CA VAL A 166 -0.96 -13.43 9.12
C VAL A 166 0.12 -12.37 8.87
N VAL A 167 0.05 -11.74 7.71
CA VAL A 167 0.88 -10.59 7.35
C VAL A 167 0.04 -9.33 7.49
N THR A 168 0.66 -8.24 7.91
CA THR A 168 0.08 -6.90 7.85
C THR A 168 1.13 -5.88 7.42
N VAL A 169 0.71 -4.69 7.00
CA VAL A 169 1.62 -3.71 6.40
C VAL A 169 2.16 -2.68 7.39
N SER A 170 1.66 -2.67 8.62
CA SER A 170 2.05 -1.70 9.65
C SER A 170 1.94 -2.25 11.07
N GLU A 171 2.72 -1.69 11.99
CA GLU A 171 2.60 -1.94 13.42
C GLU A 171 1.27 -1.43 13.97
N THR A 172 0.77 -0.33 13.43
CA THR A 172 -0.57 0.21 13.72
C THR A 172 -1.64 -0.83 13.44
N THR A 173 -1.64 -1.46 12.27
CA THR A 173 -2.60 -2.53 11.94
C THR A 173 -2.37 -3.77 12.79
N ARG A 174 -1.10 -4.15 13.09
CA ARG A 174 -0.81 -5.24 14.03
C ARG A 174 -1.41 -4.98 15.39
N GLY A 175 -1.23 -3.78 15.94
CA GLY A 175 -1.83 -3.38 17.20
C GLY A 175 -3.37 -3.45 17.22
N LEU A 176 -4.01 -3.15 16.09
CA LEU A 176 -5.46 -3.31 15.93
C LEU A 176 -5.87 -4.78 15.89
N ILE A 177 -5.12 -5.64 15.19
CA ILE A 177 -5.33 -7.11 15.18
C ILE A 177 -5.27 -7.67 16.60
N GLU A 178 -4.28 -7.27 17.37
CA GLU A 178 -4.06 -7.70 18.75
C GLU A 178 -5.18 -7.16 19.68
N ARG A 179 -5.46 -5.85 19.63
CA ARG A 179 -6.51 -5.18 20.42
C ARG A 179 -7.86 -5.86 20.25
N HIS A 180 -8.24 -6.19 19.02
CA HIS A 180 -9.52 -6.85 18.72
C HIS A 180 -9.44 -8.37 18.76
N ARG A 181 -8.28 -8.95 19.10
CA ARG A 181 -8.04 -10.40 19.17
C ARG A 181 -8.52 -11.11 17.92
N LEU A 182 -8.11 -10.60 16.76
CA LEU A 182 -8.60 -11.08 15.46
C LEU A 182 -8.02 -12.43 15.07
N THR A 183 -6.84 -12.78 15.56
CA THR A 183 -6.22 -14.08 15.28
C THR A 183 -5.43 -14.60 16.48
N ARG A 184 -5.21 -15.91 16.49
CA ARG A 184 -4.27 -16.62 17.39
C ARG A 184 -3.01 -17.05 16.64
N ARG A 185 -2.94 -16.76 15.34
CA ARG A 185 -1.81 -17.10 14.49
C ARG A 185 -0.71 -16.07 14.65
N PRO A 186 0.55 -16.43 14.39
CA PRO A 186 1.63 -15.45 14.32
C PRO A 186 1.26 -14.29 13.38
N VAL A 187 1.67 -13.08 13.73
CA VAL A 187 1.47 -11.87 12.92
C VAL A 187 2.84 -11.26 12.60
N THR A 188 3.12 -11.04 11.32
CA THR A 188 4.35 -10.39 10.86
C THR A 188 4.02 -9.10 10.13
N VAL A 189 4.79 -8.05 10.39
CA VAL A 189 4.69 -6.78 9.66
C VAL A 189 5.64 -6.78 8.47
N VAL A 190 5.05 -6.70 7.27
CA VAL A 190 5.75 -6.61 5.98
C VAL A 190 5.32 -5.29 5.33
N PRO A 191 6.06 -4.19 5.53
CA PRO A 191 5.64 -2.86 5.09
C PRO A 191 5.54 -2.75 3.58
N ASN A 192 4.75 -1.79 3.10
CA ASN A 192 4.86 -1.30 1.73
C ASN A 192 6.19 -0.55 1.55
N ALA A 193 6.65 -0.50 0.31
CA ALA A 193 7.76 0.34 -0.10
C ALA A 193 7.40 1.12 -1.38
N PRO A 194 8.04 2.25 -1.65
CA PRO A 194 7.85 2.95 -2.91
C PRO A 194 8.40 2.11 -4.07
N THR A 195 7.83 2.27 -5.25
CA THR A 195 8.34 1.61 -6.44
C THR A 195 9.71 2.19 -6.77
N ALA A 196 10.75 1.36 -6.77
CA ALA A 196 12.04 1.78 -7.27
C ALA A 196 11.85 2.26 -8.72
N SER A 197 12.35 3.44 -9.05
CA SER A 197 12.41 3.92 -10.42
C SER A 197 13.20 2.89 -11.23
N SER A 198 12.52 2.03 -11.99
CA SER A 198 13.18 1.31 -13.06
C SER A 198 13.66 2.39 -14.06
N ALA A 199 14.93 2.72 -13.95
CA ALA A 199 15.64 3.45 -14.98
C ALA A 199 15.81 2.49 -16.17
N ALA A 200 14.73 2.23 -16.89
CA ALA A 200 14.75 1.66 -18.24
C ALA A 200 13.33 1.74 -18.82
N GLY A 201 13.22 2.58 -19.82
CA GLY A 201 12.16 2.80 -20.74
C GLY A 201 11.09 1.73 -20.93
N ALA A 202 9.86 2.18 -20.76
CA ALA A 202 8.76 1.75 -21.60
C ALA A 202 7.89 2.98 -21.85
N ALA A 203 8.07 3.55 -23.02
CA ALA A 203 7.12 4.48 -23.60
C ALA A 203 5.84 3.72 -23.89
N SER A 204 4.83 3.89 -23.07
CA SER A 204 3.45 3.57 -23.43
C SER A 204 2.70 4.88 -23.60
N SER A 205 2.52 5.23 -24.87
CA SER A 205 1.63 6.25 -25.39
C SER A 205 0.19 5.94 -24.96
N GLY A 206 -0.32 6.70 -24.04
CA GLY A 206 -1.73 6.79 -23.71
C GLY A 206 -2.03 8.23 -23.34
N GLY A 207 -2.34 9.06 -24.36
CA GLY A 207 -2.71 10.44 -24.16
C GLY A 207 -4.00 10.53 -23.36
N ALA A 208 -3.92 10.94 -22.11
CA ALA A 208 -5.06 11.48 -21.40
C ALA A 208 -5.28 12.91 -21.92
N GLU A 209 -6.43 13.12 -22.56
CA GLU A 209 -6.87 14.44 -23.00
C GLU A 209 -6.88 15.40 -21.80
N ARG A 210 -6.11 16.46 -21.94
CA ARG A 210 -6.11 17.57 -21.00
C ARG A 210 -7.42 18.34 -21.15
N THR A 211 -8.38 18.09 -20.28
CA THR A 211 -9.49 19.03 -20.06
C THR A 211 -9.08 20.04 -18.98
N GLY A 212 -8.18 20.91 -19.33
CA GLY A 212 -7.80 22.09 -18.56
C GLY A 212 -7.42 23.17 -19.54
N GLU A 213 -8.25 24.18 -19.68
CA GLU A 213 -7.97 25.36 -20.47
C GLU A 213 -6.64 25.96 -20.04
N GLN A 214 -5.75 26.09 -21.02
CA GLN A 214 -4.56 26.93 -20.89
C GLN A 214 -5.02 28.37 -21.05
N ASP A 215 -5.25 29.07 -19.97
CA ASP A 215 -5.19 30.54 -19.99
C ASP A 215 -3.74 30.96 -19.72
N GLY A 216 -3.06 31.22 -20.82
CA GLY A 216 -1.86 32.03 -20.80
C GLY A 216 -2.27 33.48 -20.88
N GLN A 217 -1.91 34.29 -19.89
CA GLN A 217 -1.29 35.60 -20.06
C GLN A 217 -1.16 36.33 -18.72
N GLY A 218 0.08 36.61 -18.37
CA GLY A 218 0.55 37.89 -17.82
C GLY A 218 -0.05 38.39 -16.52
N GLU A 219 0.52 37.96 -15.36
CA GLU A 219 0.63 38.87 -14.22
C GLU A 219 1.97 38.61 -13.51
N GLN A 220 2.60 39.69 -13.07
CA GLN A 220 3.87 39.74 -12.33
C GLN A 220 3.68 39.27 -10.88
N GLY A 221 3.24 38.01 -10.72
CA GLY A 221 3.22 37.29 -9.47
C GLY A 221 3.87 35.92 -9.74
N GLY A 222 4.82 35.49 -8.91
CA GLY A 222 5.44 34.17 -9.02
C GLY A 222 4.36 33.07 -9.12
N SER A 223 4.66 31.98 -9.86
CA SER A 223 3.75 30.83 -9.95
C SER A 223 3.34 30.35 -8.55
N PRO A 224 2.05 30.02 -8.33
CA PRO A 224 1.58 29.59 -7.02
C PRO A 224 2.30 28.31 -6.55
N SER A 225 2.59 28.23 -5.26
CA SER A 225 3.22 27.06 -4.65
C SER A 225 2.29 25.83 -4.68
N ALA A 226 2.73 24.70 -5.24
CA ALA A 226 1.90 23.53 -5.43
C ALA A 226 1.76 22.68 -4.15
N LEU A 227 0.53 22.43 -3.72
CA LEU A 227 0.19 21.39 -2.75
C LEU A 227 -0.38 20.19 -3.49
N LEU A 228 0.15 18.98 -3.24
CA LEU A 228 -0.27 17.78 -3.96
C LEU A 228 -1.05 16.83 -3.04
N TYR A 229 -2.18 16.37 -3.52
CA TYR A 229 -2.92 15.26 -2.93
C TYR A 229 -2.95 14.07 -3.90
N MET A 230 -2.53 12.89 -3.41
CA MET A 230 -2.63 11.62 -4.11
C MET A 230 -3.37 10.61 -3.23
N GLY A 231 -4.56 10.18 -3.66
CA GLY A 231 -5.38 9.22 -2.91
C GLY A 231 -6.82 9.20 -3.44
N SER A 232 -7.61 8.20 -3.02
CA SER A 232 -9.02 8.12 -3.39
C SER A 232 -9.83 9.26 -2.74
N PHE A 233 -11.02 9.49 -3.28
CA PHE A 233 -11.93 10.52 -2.75
C PHE A 233 -13.01 9.94 -1.81
N MET A 234 -12.69 8.82 -1.15
CA MET A 234 -13.58 8.23 -0.13
C MET A 234 -13.78 9.21 1.05
N PRO A 235 -14.94 9.18 1.74
CA PRO A 235 -15.24 10.15 2.80
C PRO A 235 -14.19 10.21 3.92
N TYR A 236 -13.59 9.09 4.29
CA TYR A 236 -12.57 9.05 5.33
C TYR A 236 -11.23 9.69 4.91
N LYS A 237 -11.00 9.90 3.62
CA LYS A 237 -9.84 10.66 3.10
C LYS A 237 -9.95 12.17 3.35
N ASN A 238 -11.15 12.64 3.66
CA ASN A 238 -11.43 13.99 4.16
C ASN A 238 -10.87 15.13 3.30
N VAL A 239 -10.90 14.95 1.99
CA VAL A 239 -10.35 15.91 1.01
C VAL A 239 -11.06 17.27 1.11
N THR A 240 -12.29 17.30 1.60
CA THR A 240 -13.04 18.55 1.86
C THR A 240 -12.30 19.49 2.80
N THR A 241 -11.61 19.00 3.83
CA THR A 241 -10.79 19.83 4.73
C THR A 241 -9.67 20.53 3.97
N LEU A 242 -8.98 19.82 3.07
CA LEU A 242 -7.91 20.39 2.23
C LEU A 242 -8.46 21.47 1.31
N ILE A 243 -9.59 21.21 0.64
CA ILE A 243 -10.24 22.17 -0.27
C ILE A 243 -10.70 23.41 0.48
N SER A 244 -11.41 23.25 1.60
CA SER A 244 -11.90 24.37 2.40
C SER A 244 -10.79 25.25 2.98
N ALA A 245 -9.60 24.69 3.18
CA ALA A 245 -8.46 25.44 3.70
C ALA A 245 -7.81 26.37 2.68
N MET A 246 -8.11 26.20 1.38
CA MET A 246 -7.47 27.00 0.33
C MET A 246 -7.85 28.48 0.37
N ASP A 247 -8.97 28.85 0.97
CA ASP A 247 -9.33 30.24 1.27
C ASP A 247 -8.27 30.90 2.16
N GLY A 248 -7.72 30.20 3.12
CA GLY A 248 -6.66 30.67 4.03
C GLY A 248 -5.22 30.51 3.49
N LEU A 249 -5.03 30.04 2.25
CA LEU A 249 -3.73 29.79 1.64
C LEU A 249 -3.57 30.53 0.29
N PRO A 250 -3.68 31.87 0.27
CA PRO A 250 -3.44 32.64 -0.94
C PRO A 250 -2.00 32.41 -1.42
N GLY A 251 -1.80 32.25 -2.72
CA GLY A 251 -0.50 31.93 -3.33
C GLY A 251 -0.15 30.43 -3.35
N TYR A 252 -1.05 29.58 -2.89
CA TYR A 252 -0.96 28.14 -3.06
C TYR A 252 -1.99 27.62 -4.05
N ARG A 253 -1.64 26.53 -4.75
CA ARG A 253 -2.54 25.77 -5.63
C ARG A 253 -2.64 24.33 -5.15
N LEU A 254 -3.86 23.85 -4.92
CA LEU A 254 -4.11 22.46 -4.54
C LEU A 254 -4.35 21.58 -5.77
N HIS A 255 -3.48 20.62 -6.02
CA HIS A 255 -3.60 19.62 -7.08
C HIS A 255 -4.16 18.31 -6.53
N LEU A 256 -5.35 17.93 -6.97
CA LEU A 256 -6.01 16.66 -6.66
C LEU A 256 -5.78 15.70 -7.82
N LEU A 257 -4.82 14.77 -7.67
CA LEU A 257 -4.21 14.07 -8.79
C LEU A 257 -4.96 12.81 -9.23
N SER A 258 -5.65 12.14 -8.31
CA SER A 258 -6.27 10.85 -8.57
C SER A 258 -7.52 10.94 -9.43
N ARG A 259 -7.89 9.81 -10.05
CA ARG A 259 -9.17 9.67 -10.75
C ARG A 259 -10.33 9.87 -9.78
N ILE A 260 -11.37 10.55 -10.26
CA ILE A 260 -12.53 10.90 -9.46
C ILE A 260 -13.82 10.56 -10.21
N ASP A 261 -14.77 10.01 -9.49
CA ASP A 261 -16.13 9.80 -10.00
C ASP A 261 -16.82 11.14 -10.31
N PRO A 262 -17.58 11.26 -11.42
CA PRO A 262 -18.22 12.53 -11.81
C PRO A 262 -19.15 13.12 -10.75
N ASP A 263 -19.89 12.30 -10.01
CA ASP A 263 -20.81 12.79 -8.97
C ASP A 263 -20.02 13.32 -7.78
N ARG A 264 -18.93 12.60 -7.42
CA ARG A 264 -18.01 13.06 -6.38
C ARG A 264 -17.29 14.33 -6.76
N LEU A 265 -16.87 14.46 -8.02
CA LEU A 265 -16.25 15.68 -8.54
C LEU A 265 -17.19 16.88 -8.40
N ARG A 266 -18.47 16.73 -8.78
CA ARG A 266 -19.49 17.79 -8.60
C ARG A 266 -19.58 18.22 -7.13
N SER A 267 -19.76 17.25 -6.23
CA SER A 267 -19.85 17.53 -4.79
C SER A 267 -18.62 18.24 -4.21
N LEU A 268 -17.42 17.93 -4.72
CA LEU A 268 -16.19 18.58 -4.26
C LEU A 268 -16.01 19.97 -4.85
N ARG A 269 -16.46 20.20 -6.09
CA ARG A 269 -16.44 21.55 -6.69
C ARG A 269 -17.35 22.53 -5.96
N GLU A 270 -18.48 22.07 -5.42
CA GLU A 270 -19.42 22.89 -4.65
C GLU A 270 -18.82 23.42 -3.32
N VAL A 271 -17.78 22.76 -2.80
CA VAL A 271 -17.12 23.18 -1.56
C VAL A 271 -15.80 23.93 -1.79
N VAL A 272 -15.45 24.22 -3.04
CA VAL A 272 -14.30 25.05 -3.36
C VAL A 272 -14.65 26.51 -3.02
N PRO A 273 -13.88 27.16 -2.13
CA PRO A 273 -14.10 28.56 -1.82
C PRO A 273 -13.91 29.47 -3.03
N ASP A 274 -14.65 30.59 -3.08
CA ASP A 274 -14.52 31.61 -4.13
C ASP A 274 -13.08 32.15 -4.17
N GLY A 275 -12.47 32.11 -5.37
CA GLY A 275 -11.09 32.55 -5.57
C GLY A 275 -9.98 31.56 -5.14
N ALA A 276 -10.35 30.41 -4.57
CA ALA A 276 -9.37 29.37 -4.24
C ALA A 276 -8.86 28.62 -5.48
N ASP A 277 -7.56 28.37 -5.54
CA ASP A 277 -6.91 27.71 -6.68
C ASP A 277 -6.85 26.20 -6.44
N VAL A 278 -7.81 25.45 -7.00
CA VAL A 278 -7.94 23.99 -6.86
C VAL A 278 -8.06 23.34 -8.23
N VAL A 279 -7.14 22.41 -8.53
CA VAL A 279 -7.08 21.69 -9.82
C VAL A 279 -7.39 20.22 -9.64
N PHE A 280 -8.38 19.71 -10.36
CA PHE A 280 -8.75 18.30 -10.42
C PHE A 280 -8.16 17.68 -11.69
N TRP A 281 -7.18 16.79 -11.56
CA TRP A 281 -6.47 16.18 -12.69
C TRP A 281 -7.19 14.98 -13.29
N ASN A 282 -8.07 14.33 -12.52
CA ASN A 282 -8.76 13.10 -12.91
C ASN A 282 -7.83 11.96 -13.37
N GLY A 283 -6.69 11.86 -12.73
CA GLY A 283 -5.62 10.91 -13.03
C GLY A 283 -4.40 11.57 -13.67
N VAL A 284 -3.24 11.09 -13.31
CA VAL A 284 -1.94 11.52 -13.84
C VAL A 284 -1.10 10.30 -14.21
N SER A 285 -0.17 10.47 -15.15
CA SER A 285 0.85 9.46 -15.42
C SER A 285 1.82 9.35 -14.24
N GLU A 286 2.49 8.20 -14.11
CA GLU A 286 3.52 8.01 -13.09
C GLU A 286 4.68 9.02 -13.24
N GLU A 287 5.04 9.36 -14.48
CA GLU A 287 6.06 10.35 -14.80
C GLU A 287 5.63 11.75 -14.36
N ASP A 288 4.39 12.16 -14.70
CA ASP A 288 3.84 13.46 -14.28
C ASP A 288 3.73 13.54 -12.75
N TYR A 289 3.28 12.45 -12.10
CA TYR A 289 3.22 12.39 -10.65
C TYR A 289 4.58 12.65 -10.01
N ARG A 290 5.64 11.94 -10.46
CA ARG A 290 7.00 12.13 -9.95
C ARG A 290 7.54 13.54 -10.20
N ARG A 291 7.24 14.09 -11.39
CA ARG A 291 7.64 15.46 -11.74
C ARG A 291 6.95 16.49 -10.84
N LEU A 292 5.63 16.37 -10.66
CA LEU A 292 4.86 17.24 -9.79
C LEU A 292 5.34 17.13 -8.34
N LEU A 293 5.57 15.90 -7.87
CA LEU A 293 6.00 15.64 -6.51
C LEU A 293 7.33 16.36 -6.18
N ARG A 294 8.35 16.22 -7.02
CA ARG A 294 9.66 16.88 -6.81
C ARG A 294 9.59 18.41 -6.80
N ASN A 295 8.59 19.01 -7.43
CA ASN A 295 8.44 20.46 -7.54
C ASN A 295 7.38 21.01 -6.57
N ALA A 296 6.77 20.17 -5.76
CA ALA A 296 5.72 20.60 -4.84
C ALA A 296 6.28 21.31 -3.61
N ALA A 297 5.49 22.24 -3.09
CA ALA A 297 5.73 22.83 -1.78
C ALA A 297 5.54 21.79 -0.67
N ALA A 298 4.51 20.94 -0.80
CA ALA A 298 4.28 19.79 0.07
C ALA A 298 3.34 18.77 -0.58
N LEU A 299 3.47 17.49 -0.18
CA LEU A 299 2.40 16.51 -0.28
C LEU A 299 1.48 16.65 0.92
N VAL A 300 0.16 16.68 0.69
CA VAL A 300 -0.83 16.94 1.74
C VAL A 300 -1.89 15.84 1.81
N THR A 301 -2.31 15.46 3.02
CA THR A 301 -3.41 14.52 3.23
C THR A 301 -4.13 14.76 4.55
N ALA A 302 -5.47 14.71 4.52
CA ALA A 302 -6.34 14.91 5.69
C ALA A 302 -7.08 13.63 6.10
N SER A 303 -6.55 12.45 5.74
CA SER A 303 -7.20 11.16 6.01
C SER A 303 -7.43 10.96 7.51
N ARG A 304 -8.65 10.50 7.87
CA ARG A 304 -9.00 10.11 9.25
C ARG A 304 -8.57 8.69 9.58
N ASP A 305 -8.30 7.89 8.58
CA ASP A 305 -7.84 6.49 8.72
C ASP A 305 -7.08 6.05 7.46
N GLU A 306 -6.08 5.15 7.64
CA GLU A 306 -5.25 4.60 6.57
C GLU A 306 -4.69 3.24 6.96
N GLY A 307 -4.40 2.43 5.93
CA GLY A 307 -3.66 1.18 6.12
C GLY A 307 -2.15 1.39 6.16
N PHE A 308 -1.63 2.35 5.35
CA PHE A 308 -0.21 2.65 5.28
C PHE A 308 0.08 4.12 4.92
N GLY A 309 -0.24 4.54 3.69
CA GLY A 309 0.08 5.90 3.23
C GLY A 309 1.31 5.94 2.31
N LEU A 310 1.36 5.08 1.30
CA LEU A 310 2.44 5.06 0.30
C LEU A 310 2.85 6.45 -0.23
N PRO A 311 1.91 7.36 -0.56
CA PRO A 311 2.28 8.69 -1.06
C PRO A 311 3.18 9.49 -0.11
N LEU A 312 3.09 9.25 1.22
CA LEU A 312 3.95 9.94 2.19
C LEU A 312 5.42 9.51 2.01
N ILE A 313 5.66 8.21 1.91
CA ILE A 313 7.01 7.67 1.69
C ILE A 313 7.55 8.09 0.31
N GLU A 314 6.69 8.11 -0.71
CA GLU A 314 7.07 8.58 -2.05
C GLU A 314 7.50 10.06 -2.00
N ALA A 315 6.78 10.90 -1.25
CA ALA A 315 7.11 12.31 -1.06
C ALA A 315 8.44 12.49 -0.29
N MET A 316 8.61 11.76 0.81
CA MET A 316 9.85 11.81 1.62
C MET A 316 11.07 11.40 0.80
N ASN A 317 10.97 10.35 -0.04
CA ASN A 317 12.03 9.93 -0.96
C ASN A 317 12.29 10.94 -2.09
N ALA A 318 11.26 11.69 -2.50
CA ALA A 318 11.37 12.76 -3.49
C ALA A 318 11.85 14.09 -2.89
N GLU A 319 12.22 14.12 -1.61
CA GLU A 319 12.62 15.33 -0.88
C GLU A 319 11.50 16.40 -0.82
N THR A 320 10.26 15.93 -0.87
CA THR A 320 9.06 16.78 -0.78
C THR A 320 8.55 16.77 0.66
N PRO A 321 8.34 17.93 1.28
CA PRO A 321 7.74 18.01 2.61
C PRO A 321 6.37 17.34 2.68
N VAL A 322 6.02 16.80 3.83
CA VAL A 322 4.74 16.14 4.08
C VAL A 322 3.93 16.89 5.13
N VAL A 323 2.67 17.22 4.81
CA VAL A 323 1.67 17.71 5.76
C VAL A 323 0.56 16.68 5.83
N CYS A 324 0.35 16.06 6.98
CA CYS A 324 -0.61 14.98 7.12
C CYS A 324 -1.38 15.04 8.44
N SER A 325 -2.51 14.34 8.46
CA SER A 325 -3.31 14.19 9.68
C SER A 325 -2.49 13.57 10.81
N ASP A 326 -2.76 14.01 12.04
CA ASP A 326 -2.21 13.41 13.25
C ASP A 326 -2.94 12.11 13.59
N ILE A 327 -2.64 11.05 12.86
CA ILE A 327 -3.16 9.70 13.10
C ILE A 327 -2.01 8.70 13.31
N PRO A 328 -2.23 7.62 14.07
CA PRO A 328 -1.17 6.68 14.46
C PRO A 328 -0.35 6.15 13.29
N ILE A 329 -1.01 5.76 12.20
CA ILE A 329 -0.34 5.21 11.03
C ILE A 329 0.56 6.23 10.32
N PHE A 330 0.18 7.50 10.26
CA PHE A 330 1.00 8.51 9.64
C PHE A 330 2.22 8.88 10.50
N ARG A 331 2.07 8.85 11.84
CA ARG A 331 3.23 8.97 12.74
C ARG A 331 4.20 7.81 12.59
N GLU A 332 3.69 6.58 12.45
CA GLU A 332 4.50 5.39 12.19
C GLU A 332 5.26 5.50 10.87
N VAL A 333 4.54 5.76 9.78
CA VAL A 333 5.09 5.74 8.42
C VAL A 333 6.06 6.89 8.18
N THR A 334 5.79 8.08 8.75
CA THR A 334 6.70 9.22 8.61
C THR A 334 7.81 9.26 9.67
N GLY A 335 7.76 8.40 10.68
CA GLY A 335 8.71 8.44 11.80
C GLY A 335 8.66 9.75 12.59
N GLY A 336 7.57 10.51 12.47
CA GLY A 336 7.45 11.84 13.05
C GLY A 336 8.04 12.98 12.20
N HIS A 337 8.60 12.67 11.03
CA HIS A 337 9.25 13.64 10.14
C HIS A 337 8.27 14.27 9.13
N ALA A 338 7.18 14.86 9.64
CA ALA A 338 6.15 15.57 8.87
C ALA A 338 5.55 16.67 9.73
N GLN A 339 4.80 17.59 9.11
CA GLN A 339 3.93 18.50 9.84
C GLN A 339 2.57 17.85 10.04
N PHE A 340 2.12 17.76 11.28
CA PHE A 340 0.89 17.08 11.66
C PHE A 340 -0.20 18.07 12.04
N PHE A 341 -1.44 17.74 11.69
CA PHE A 341 -2.61 18.53 12.09
C PHE A 341 -3.81 17.61 12.42
N ASP A 342 -4.73 18.11 13.24
CA ASP A 342 -6.01 17.44 13.47
C ASP A 342 -6.79 17.36 12.15
N PRO A 343 -7.18 16.15 11.67
CA PRO A 343 -7.85 15.97 10.38
C PRO A 343 -9.12 16.84 10.21
N ASP A 344 -9.76 17.25 11.29
CA ASP A 344 -10.96 18.08 11.27
C ASP A 344 -10.67 19.58 11.44
N SER A 345 -9.40 19.99 11.59
CA SER A 345 -8.97 21.36 11.79
C SER A 345 -8.46 22.01 10.50
N VAL A 346 -9.28 22.83 9.86
CA VAL A 346 -8.88 23.66 8.71
C VAL A 346 -7.73 24.60 9.08
N SER A 347 -7.84 25.30 10.22
CA SER A 347 -6.79 26.21 10.70
C SER A 347 -5.50 25.49 11.06
N GLY A 348 -5.59 24.27 11.59
CA GLY A 348 -4.43 23.42 11.87
C GLY A 348 -3.70 23.02 10.60
N PHE A 349 -4.43 22.66 9.54
CA PHE A 349 -3.84 22.37 8.24
C PHE A 349 -3.12 23.59 7.65
N ILE A 350 -3.78 24.77 7.66
CA ILE A 350 -3.18 26.03 7.19
C ILE A 350 -1.87 26.32 7.94
N ALA A 351 -1.87 26.21 9.27
CA ALA A 351 -0.68 26.42 10.09
C ALA A 351 0.43 25.44 9.74
N ALA A 352 0.11 24.15 9.56
CA ALA A 352 1.05 23.10 9.19
C ALA A 352 1.69 23.33 7.81
N VAL A 353 0.91 23.81 6.81
CA VAL A 353 1.45 24.18 5.49
C VAL A 353 2.42 25.35 5.64
N ARG A 354 2.05 26.39 6.37
CA ARG A 354 2.87 27.60 6.56
C ARG A 354 4.15 27.37 7.34
N CYS A 355 4.25 26.30 8.15
CA CYS A 355 5.52 25.94 8.80
C CYS A 355 6.65 25.71 7.77
N PHE A 356 6.33 25.31 6.54
CA PHE A 356 7.31 25.12 5.49
C PHE A 356 7.64 26.39 4.68
N GLU A 357 7.07 27.52 5.02
CA GLU A 357 7.50 28.85 4.54
C GLU A 357 8.83 29.25 5.17
N ASP A 358 9.16 28.70 6.36
CA ASP A 358 10.47 28.83 6.97
C ASP A 358 11.47 27.83 6.33
N PRO A 359 12.53 28.34 5.65
CA PRO A 359 13.47 27.47 4.94
C PRO A 359 14.25 26.50 5.84
N GLU A 360 14.53 26.88 7.08
CA GLU A 360 15.28 26.04 8.01
C GLU A 360 14.43 24.86 8.48
N THR A 361 13.19 25.10 8.88
CA THR A 361 12.20 24.07 9.22
C THR A 361 11.98 23.12 8.05
N ARG A 362 11.83 23.65 6.83
CA ARG A 362 11.67 22.85 5.61
C ARG A 362 12.88 21.92 5.38
N ALA A 363 14.09 22.48 5.37
CA ALA A 363 15.31 21.73 5.09
C ALA A 363 15.55 20.63 6.12
N GLY A 364 15.44 20.94 7.41
CA GLY A 364 15.64 19.96 8.49
C GLY A 364 14.60 18.82 8.47
N THR A 365 13.33 19.15 8.16
CA THR A 365 12.27 18.14 8.03
C THR A 365 12.54 17.23 6.84
N VAL A 366 12.88 17.79 5.67
CA VAL A 366 13.13 17.01 4.44
C VAL A 366 14.30 16.06 4.61
N GLU A 367 15.42 16.52 5.17
CA GLU A 367 16.61 15.69 5.42
C GLU A 367 16.27 14.50 6.32
N SER A 368 15.62 14.76 7.46
CA SER A 368 15.23 13.72 8.41
C SER A 368 14.22 12.74 7.82
N ALA A 369 13.23 13.26 7.07
CA ALA A 369 12.22 12.47 6.39
C ALA A 369 12.83 11.52 5.35
N ARG A 370 13.74 12.00 4.52
CA ARG A 370 14.45 11.19 3.52
C ARG A 370 15.27 10.08 4.17
N ALA A 371 16.01 10.39 5.22
CA ALA A 371 16.81 9.40 5.97
C ALA A 371 15.91 8.27 6.52
N HIS A 372 14.73 8.63 7.06
CA HIS A 372 13.76 7.65 7.55
C HIS A 372 13.15 6.82 6.42
N ALA A 373 12.74 7.46 5.33
CA ALA A 373 12.09 6.80 4.19
C ALA A 373 12.99 5.79 3.47
N ALA A 374 14.31 5.97 3.50
CA ALA A 374 15.30 5.05 2.95
C ALA A 374 15.24 3.63 3.57
N GLY A 375 14.63 3.48 4.76
CA GLY A 375 14.41 2.18 5.40
C GLY A 375 13.27 1.37 4.79
N PHE A 376 12.41 1.98 3.98
CA PHE A 376 11.28 1.28 3.33
C PHE A 376 11.69 0.76 1.95
N THR A 377 12.14 -0.48 1.89
CA THR A 377 12.55 -1.14 0.63
C THR A 377 11.81 -2.45 0.45
N TRP A 378 11.55 -2.83 -0.81
CA TRP A 378 10.95 -4.12 -1.12
C TRP A 378 11.85 -5.29 -0.72
N GLU A 379 13.16 -5.10 -0.79
CA GLU A 379 14.15 -6.10 -0.37
C GLU A 379 14.03 -6.44 1.12
N GLU A 380 13.85 -5.42 1.97
CA GLU A 380 13.68 -5.61 3.41
C GLU A 380 12.32 -6.26 3.71
N SER A 381 11.26 -5.84 3.02
CA SER A 381 9.93 -6.41 3.14
C SER A 381 9.91 -7.89 2.70
N ALA A 382 10.56 -8.20 1.59
CA ALA A 382 10.70 -9.57 1.10
C ALA A 382 11.51 -10.46 2.06
N ARG A 383 12.60 -9.94 2.66
CA ARG A 383 13.36 -10.68 3.70
C ARG A 383 12.48 -10.99 4.91
N LYS A 384 11.75 -10.01 5.44
CA LYS A 384 10.83 -10.23 6.58
C LYS A 384 9.78 -11.28 6.28
N LEU A 385 9.21 -11.24 5.08
CA LEU A 385 8.24 -12.25 4.64
C LEU A 385 8.89 -13.63 4.54
N HIS A 386 10.01 -13.75 3.83
CA HIS A 386 10.73 -14.99 3.62
C HIS A 386 11.16 -15.63 4.95
N ASP A 387 11.76 -14.86 5.86
CA ASP A 387 12.16 -15.35 7.18
C ASP A 387 10.98 -15.84 8.02
N SER A 388 9.81 -15.21 7.85
CA SER A 388 8.59 -15.62 8.54
C SER A 388 8.02 -16.90 7.93
N ILE A 389 8.11 -17.08 6.61
CA ILE A 389 7.74 -18.31 5.91
C ILE A 389 8.69 -19.45 6.33
N ARG A 390 9.99 -19.22 6.36
CA ARG A 390 10.96 -20.22 6.81
C ARG A 390 10.64 -20.75 8.19
N ARG A 391 10.39 -19.87 9.16
CA ARG A 391 10.00 -20.25 10.53
C ARG A 391 8.67 -21.00 10.62
N LEU A 392 7.84 -20.91 9.60
CA LEU A 392 6.55 -21.58 9.54
C LEU A 392 6.68 -23.02 9.03
N VAL A 393 7.68 -23.32 8.17
CA VAL A 393 7.85 -24.62 7.50
C VAL A 393 9.02 -25.43 8.05
N SER A 394 9.88 -24.81 8.88
CA SER A 394 10.89 -25.49 9.69
C SER A 394 10.24 -26.21 10.87
#